data_954a104740fbec841c60c5b97dbdcb06
#
_entry.id   954a104740fbec841c60c5b97dbdcb06
#
_cell.length_a   1.000
_cell.length_b   1.000
_cell.length_c   1.000
_cell.angle_alpha   90.00
_cell.angle_beta   90.00
_cell.angle_gamma   90.00
#
_symmetry.space_group_name_H-M   'P 1'
#
loop_
_entity.id
_entity.type
_entity.pdbx_description
1 polymer ?
#
loop_
_entity_poly.entity_id
_entity_poly.type
_entity_poly.pdbx_seq_one_letter_code
_entity_poly.pdbx_strand_id
1 'polypeptide(L)'
;MNKIIFSLVLICGSLLFTSCEDDLVVGSVNQSSYNNIGKLEASLKDKNSGLSDNIIELRTKECITSVCVNLTKAPMKGVDFAISYDAEYLNEYNTQHGTNFKLFPQNLISLDGASEANILMAPDEKQSLAVNLTIQPASTDLEEGTTYVLPLKITTTTEGISLSSTSHCIYLIKNYHNEADCDKGADAVKNFLYFEVNDTNPLNALEFIREDGKLFFDYVVLFAANINWNAETGRVYVYNNPNVQFLLDNNEQYLQPLRKRGIKVLLGVLGNHDEAGVCQLSDMGCKEFARELAAICNAYNLDGVNFDDEYSNYPNLDNPWLTYKSSEAGAKLLYETKKAMPDKYVTVYYFGSLESNCPSVYGITPNNFVDIVVADYAQSTRPMTGMTQKQCAGMSVELRRGYGDTSEDYARSVKEDGYGFYMWFALDPSLYASQVSVSYTHLRAHETARNLVCRLLLE
;
A
#
# COMPACT_ATOMS: atom_id res chain seq x y z
N MET A 1 -28.65 83.99 -22.91
CA MET A 1 -29.95 83.49 -22.46
C MET A 1 -30.37 82.39 -23.40
N ASN A 2 -30.16 81.18 -23.10
CA ASN A 2 -30.93 80.00 -23.61
C ASN A 2 -30.50 78.80 -22.81
N LYS A 3 -31.43 78.31 -22.03
CA LYS A 3 -31.33 77.10 -21.27
C LYS A 3 -31.53 75.93 -22.21
N ILE A 4 -30.49 75.08 -22.37
CA ILE A 4 -30.64 73.81 -23.04
C ILE A 4 -30.84 72.77 -21.96
N ILE A 5 -32.05 72.22 -21.96
CA ILE A 5 -32.43 71.07 -21.11
C ILE A 5 -31.89 69.85 -21.81
N PHE A 6 -30.96 69.14 -21.19
CA PHE A 6 -30.53 67.81 -21.63
C PHE A 6 -31.46 66.79 -21.01
N SER A 7 -32.37 66.26 -21.85
CA SER A 7 -33.13 65.05 -21.50
C SER A 7 -32.24 63.82 -21.55
N LEU A 8 -31.94 63.27 -20.40
CA LEU A 8 -31.25 62.00 -20.28
C LEU A 8 -32.28 60.90 -20.56
N VAL A 9 -32.23 60.34 -21.74
CA VAL A 9 -33.04 59.11 -22.08
C VAL A 9 -32.30 57.93 -21.46
N LEU A 10 -32.84 57.42 -20.36
CA LEU A 10 -32.42 56.21 -19.72
C LEU A 10 -32.89 55.02 -20.58
N ILE A 11 -32.04 54.51 -21.44
CA ILE A 11 -32.30 53.24 -22.13
C ILE A 11 -32.06 52.11 -21.10
N CYS A 12 -33.13 51.65 -20.49
CA CYS A 12 -33.15 50.36 -19.82
C CYS A 12 -32.97 49.26 -20.85
N GLY A 13 -31.73 48.90 -21.13
CA GLY A 13 -31.45 47.68 -21.82
C GLY A 13 -31.80 46.51 -20.91
N SER A 14 -32.96 45.92 -21.10
CA SER A 14 -33.35 44.62 -20.55
C SER A 14 -32.41 43.57 -21.13
N LEU A 15 -31.31 43.29 -20.44
CA LEU A 15 -30.57 42.05 -20.63
C LEU A 15 -31.53 40.91 -20.26
N LEU A 16 -32.12 40.33 -21.28
CA LEU A 16 -32.72 39.02 -21.19
C LEU A 16 -31.61 38.04 -20.88
N PHE A 17 -31.41 37.77 -19.61
CA PHE A 17 -30.76 36.54 -19.19
C PHE A 17 -31.70 35.43 -19.62
N THR A 18 -31.41 34.81 -20.76
CA THR A 18 -31.89 33.46 -21.02
C THR A 18 -31.17 32.58 -19.99
N SER A 19 -31.80 32.41 -18.84
CA SER A 19 -31.53 31.27 -17.98
C SER A 19 -31.76 30.05 -18.88
N CYS A 20 -30.77 29.35 -19.30
CA CYS A 20 -30.92 27.95 -19.61
C CYS A 20 -31.33 27.31 -18.28
N GLU A 21 -32.63 27.20 -18.06
CA GLU A 21 -33.17 26.17 -17.23
C GLU A 21 -32.89 24.87 -17.99
N ASP A 22 -31.69 24.33 -17.80
CA ASP A 22 -31.53 22.90 -17.91
C ASP A 22 -32.46 22.34 -16.84
N ASP A 23 -33.63 21.94 -17.25
CA ASP A 23 -34.49 21.07 -16.48
C ASP A 23 -33.64 19.84 -16.13
N LEU A 24 -33.04 19.89 -14.97
CA LEU A 24 -32.49 18.68 -14.35
C LEU A 24 -33.68 17.72 -14.28
N VAL A 25 -33.75 16.83 -15.24
CA VAL A 25 -34.65 15.69 -15.17
C VAL A 25 -34.14 14.85 -14.01
N VAL A 26 -34.53 15.23 -12.82
CA VAL A 26 -34.40 14.38 -11.64
C VAL A 26 -35.20 13.14 -11.99
N GLY A 27 -34.50 12.08 -12.35
CA GLY A 27 -35.13 10.83 -12.69
C GLY A 27 -36.15 10.49 -11.61
N SER A 28 -37.35 10.12 -12.02
CA SER A 28 -38.42 9.75 -11.09
C SER A 28 -37.92 8.60 -10.25
N VAL A 29 -37.72 8.86 -8.94
CA VAL A 29 -37.42 7.82 -7.97
C VAL A 29 -38.54 6.80 -8.06
N ASN A 30 -38.21 5.54 -8.34
CA ASN A 30 -39.22 4.48 -8.35
C ASN A 30 -39.75 4.32 -6.91
N GLN A 31 -40.86 5.00 -6.64
CA GLN A 31 -41.49 5.01 -5.31
C GLN A 31 -41.88 3.60 -4.84
N SER A 32 -42.06 2.63 -5.75
CA SER A 32 -42.35 1.26 -5.35
C SER A 32 -41.20 0.62 -4.57
N SER A 33 -39.97 1.03 -4.83
CA SER A 33 -38.77 0.59 -4.06
C SER A 33 -38.76 1.16 -2.64
N TYR A 34 -39.46 2.29 -2.40
CA TYR A 34 -39.57 2.92 -1.09
C TYR A 34 -40.85 2.57 -0.34
N ASN A 35 -41.83 1.98 -1.00
CA ASN A 35 -43.09 1.52 -0.37
C ASN A 35 -42.86 0.30 0.58
N ASN A 36 -41.69 -0.29 0.58
CA ASN A 36 -41.31 -1.34 1.52
C ASN A 36 -40.76 -0.82 2.86
N ILE A 37 -40.76 0.49 3.12
CA ILE A 37 -40.32 1.10 4.39
C ILE A 37 -41.06 0.54 5.62
N GLY A 38 -42.22 -0.07 5.40
CA GLY A 38 -43.00 -0.75 6.45
C GLY A 38 -42.51 -2.15 6.81
N LYS A 39 -41.79 -2.87 5.94
CA LYS A 39 -41.38 -4.24 6.17
C LYS A 39 -40.08 -4.29 6.94
N LEU A 40 -40.01 -5.23 7.86
CA LEU A 40 -38.78 -5.57 8.54
C LEU A 40 -38.03 -6.60 7.70
N GLU A 41 -37.02 -6.13 6.97
CA GLU A 41 -36.21 -6.99 6.08
C GLU A 41 -34.79 -7.11 6.60
N ALA A 42 -34.24 -8.33 6.50
CA ALA A 42 -32.89 -8.67 6.91
C ALA A 42 -31.98 -8.91 5.70
N SER A 43 -30.76 -8.38 5.76
CA SER A 43 -29.67 -8.60 4.80
C SER A 43 -28.40 -9.03 5.51
N LEU A 44 -27.52 -9.78 4.83
CA LEU A 44 -26.21 -10.17 5.32
C LEU A 44 -25.12 -9.38 4.59
N LYS A 45 -24.18 -8.82 5.33
CA LYS A 45 -23.09 -7.98 4.77
C LYS A 45 -21.77 -8.26 5.44
N ASP A 46 -20.72 -8.12 4.70
CA ASP A 46 -19.38 -7.95 5.29
C ASP A 46 -19.34 -6.67 6.11
N LYS A 47 -18.83 -6.76 7.34
CA LYS A 47 -18.81 -5.65 8.31
C LYS A 47 -17.87 -4.53 7.88
N ASN A 48 -16.76 -4.87 7.22
CA ASN A 48 -15.70 -3.93 6.87
C ASN A 48 -16.05 -3.16 5.58
N SER A 49 -16.52 -3.87 4.55
CA SER A 49 -16.89 -3.25 3.28
C SER A 49 -18.30 -2.68 3.26
N GLY A 50 -19.21 -3.19 4.09
CA GLY A 50 -20.64 -2.89 4.05
C GLY A 50 -21.37 -3.51 2.86
N LEU A 51 -20.73 -4.37 2.07
CA LEU A 51 -21.25 -4.98 0.86
C LEU A 51 -21.69 -6.43 1.11
N SER A 52 -22.58 -6.93 0.25
CA SER A 52 -22.97 -8.34 0.21
C SER A 52 -22.14 -9.16 -0.76
N ASP A 53 -21.40 -8.52 -1.68
CA ASP A 53 -20.48 -9.15 -2.63
C ASP A 53 -19.08 -8.62 -2.39
N ASN A 54 -18.13 -9.52 -2.16
CA ASN A 54 -16.77 -9.19 -1.77
C ASN A 54 -15.76 -10.05 -2.54
N ILE A 55 -14.52 -9.58 -2.65
CA ILE A 55 -13.41 -10.32 -3.26
C ILE A 55 -12.32 -10.51 -2.21
N ILE A 56 -11.82 -11.73 -2.08
CA ILE A 56 -10.68 -12.08 -1.22
C ILE A 56 -9.59 -12.73 -2.07
N GLU A 57 -8.38 -12.21 -1.98
CA GLU A 57 -7.18 -12.85 -2.52
C GLU A 57 -6.58 -13.72 -1.42
N LEU A 58 -6.79 -15.03 -1.51
CA LEU A 58 -6.31 -16.00 -0.52
C LEU A 58 -4.89 -16.45 -0.92
N ARG A 59 -3.95 -16.22 -0.01
CA ARG A 59 -2.54 -16.56 -0.18
C ARG A 59 -2.12 -17.62 0.85
N THR A 60 -0.91 -17.55 1.36
CA THR A 60 -0.34 -18.54 2.29
C THR A 60 -0.84 -18.40 3.72
N LYS A 61 -1.48 -17.29 4.08
CA LYS A 61 -2.00 -17.02 5.42
C LYS A 61 -3.52 -17.05 5.45
N GLU A 62 -4.09 -17.39 6.61
CA GLU A 62 -5.52 -17.27 6.83
C GLU A 62 -5.99 -15.82 6.61
N CYS A 63 -7.20 -15.70 6.08
CA CYS A 63 -7.89 -14.42 5.96
C CYS A 63 -9.02 -14.38 7.00
N ILE A 64 -9.07 -13.31 7.77
CA ILE A 64 -10.13 -13.08 8.75
C ILE A 64 -10.89 -11.81 8.34
N THR A 65 -12.19 -11.96 8.14
CA THR A 65 -13.12 -10.84 7.98
C THR A 65 -14.30 -11.03 8.94
N SER A 66 -15.32 -10.18 8.87
CA SER A 66 -16.49 -10.30 9.74
C SER A 66 -17.77 -10.04 8.96
N VAL A 67 -18.82 -10.75 9.28
CA VAL A 67 -20.16 -10.54 8.72
C VAL A 67 -21.14 -10.06 9.79
N CYS A 68 -22.14 -9.31 9.39
CA CYS A 68 -23.20 -8.85 10.26
C CYS A 68 -24.56 -8.85 9.55
N VAL A 69 -25.62 -9.09 10.32
CA VAL A 69 -27.00 -8.95 9.85
C VAL A 69 -27.42 -7.49 9.98
N ASN A 70 -28.05 -6.95 8.94
CA ASN A 70 -28.58 -5.59 8.91
C ASN A 70 -30.10 -5.65 8.69
N LEU A 71 -30.85 -4.88 9.47
CA LEU A 71 -32.29 -4.75 9.37
C LEU A 71 -32.68 -3.38 8.80
N THR A 72 -33.72 -3.33 7.98
CA THR A 72 -34.27 -2.07 7.44
C THR A 72 -34.74 -1.11 8.53
N LYS A 73 -35.21 -1.65 9.64
CA LYS A 73 -35.60 -0.90 10.85
C LYS A 73 -35.29 -1.69 12.11
N ALA A 74 -35.20 -0.99 13.22
CA ALA A 74 -35.02 -1.64 14.53
C ALA A 74 -36.23 -2.49 14.93
N PRO A 75 -36.03 -3.73 15.39
CA PRO A 75 -37.09 -4.59 15.83
C PRO A 75 -37.56 -4.17 17.24
N MET A 76 -38.84 -4.33 17.54
CA MET A 76 -39.38 -4.06 18.88
C MET A 76 -39.12 -5.17 19.91
N LYS A 77 -38.69 -6.34 19.46
CA LYS A 77 -38.37 -7.52 20.27
C LYS A 77 -37.07 -8.12 19.79
N GLY A 78 -36.45 -8.93 20.62
CA GLY A 78 -35.26 -9.69 20.22
C GLY A 78 -35.56 -10.56 19.00
N VAL A 79 -34.59 -10.66 18.11
CA VAL A 79 -34.66 -11.42 16.86
C VAL A 79 -33.50 -12.35 16.76
N ASP A 80 -33.78 -13.63 16.43
CA ASP A 80 -32.76 -14.64 16.20
C ASP A 80 -32.41 -14.76 14.70
N PHE A 81 -31.13 -14.97 14.43
CA PHE A 81 -30.61 -15.32 13.12
C PHE A 81 -29.58 -16.43 13.24
N ALA A 82 -29.50 -17.27 12.21
CA ALA A 82 -28.38 -18.16 12.00
C ALA A 82 -27.66 -17.78 10.71
N ILE A 83 -26.32 -17.73 10.75
CA ILE A 83 -25.46 -17.56 9.57
C ILE A 83 -24.82 -18.90 9.29
N SER A 84 -24.97 -19.38 8.06
CA SER A 84 -24.41 -20.64 7.63
C SER A 84 -23.92 -20.61 6.19
N TYR A 85 -23.08 -21.58 5.84
CA TYR A 85 -22.62 -21.81 4.48
C TYR A 85 -23.77 -22.37 3.62
N ASP A 86 -23.89 -21.91 2.35
CA ASP A 86 -24.94 -22.30 1.42
C ASP A 86 -24.40 -22.86 0.10
N ALA A 87 -24.08 -24.15 0.07
CA ALA A 87 -23.57 -24.79 -1.13
C ALA A 87 -24.56 -24.79 -2.31
N GLU A 88 -25.87 -24.75 -2.04
CA GLU A 88 -26.90 -24.83 -3.07
C GLU A 88 -26.99 -23.54 -3.90
N TYR A 89 -26.55 -22.42 -3.34
CA TYR A 89 -26.61 -21.11 -4.01
C TYR A 89 -25.65 -20.99 -5.21
N LEU A 90 -24.63 -21.82 -5.34
CA LEU A 90 -23.62 -21.73 -6.41
C LEU A 90 -24.26 -21.74 -7.81
N ASN A 91 -25.22 -22.61 -8.06
CA ASN A 91 -25.84 -22.72 -9.38
C ASN A 91 -26.64 -21.46 -9.75
N GLU A 92 -27.33 -20.90 -8.77
CA GLU A 92 -28.06 -19.62 -8.93
C GLU A 92 -27.08 -18.51 -9.20
N TYR A 93 -25.99 -18.40 -8.41
CA TYR A 93 -24.95 -17.39 -8.59
C TYR A 93 -24.33 -17.46 -9.99
N ASN A 94 -23.87 -18.64 -10.42
CA ASN A 94 -23.28 -18.83 -11.74
C ASN A 94 -24.24 -18.49 -12.88
N THR A 95 -25.53 -18.80 -12.73
CA THR A 95 -26.55 -18.49 -13.71
C THR A 95 -26.78 -16.97 -13.83
N GLN A 96 -26.91 -16.30 -12.69
CA GLN A 96 -27.16 -14.86 -12.64
C GLN A 96 -25.98 -14.05 -13.21
N HIS A 97 -24.76 -14.50 -12.99
CA HIS A 97 -23.54 -13.77 -13.40
C HIS A 97 -22.91 -14.30 -14.69
N GLY A 98 -23.46 -15.36 -15.29
CA GLY A 98 -22.89 -15.97 -16.52
C GLY A 98 -21.49 -16.56 -16.30
N THR A 99 -21.22 -17.07 -15.11
CA THR A 99 -19.93 -17.60 -14.69
C THR A 99 -19.95 -19.14 -14.56
N ASN A 100 -18.80 -19.74 -14.39
CA ASN A 100 -18.65 -21.18 -14.12
C ASN A 100 -17.66 -21.38 -12.95
N PHE A 101 -17.85 -20.62 -11.90
CA PHE A 101 -17.01 -20.70 -10.71
C PHE A 101 -17.28 -22.00 -9.95
N LYS A 102 -16.28 -22.44 -9.17
CA LYS A 102 -16.37 -23.58 -8.27
C LYS A 102 -16.75 -23.12 -6.86
N LEU A 103 -17.27 -24.05 -6.09
CA LEU A 103 -17.62 -23.80 -4.70
C LEU A 103 -16.34 -23.81 -3.83
N PHE A 104 -16.21 -22.85 -2.92
CA PHE A 104 -15.12 -22.87 -1.94
C PHE A 104 -15.40 -23.94 -0.89
N PRO A 105 -14.43 -24.79 -0.50
CA PRO A 105 -14.68 -25.89 0.43
C PRO A 105 -15.12 -25.42 1.83
N GLN A 106 -16.22 -25.97 2.33
CA GLN A 106 -16.76 -25.61 3.65
C GLN A 106 -15.80 -25.91 4.81
N ASN A 107 -14.98 -26.97 4.70
CA ASN A 107 -14.02 -27.35 5.73
C ASN A 107 -12.86 -26.36 5.90
N LEU A 108 -12.72 -25.41 4.99
CA LEU A 108 -11.71 -24.35 5.05
C LEU A 108 -12.23 -23.04 5.65
N ILE A 109 -13.47 -23.03 6.16
CA ILE A 109 -14.03 -21.84 6.82
C ILE A 109 -14.53 -22.15 8.22
N SER A 110 -14.58 -21.10 9.04
CA SER A 110 -15.29 -21.13 10.31
C SER A 110 -15.93 -19.76 10.61
N LEU A 111 -17.07 -19.80 11.31
CA LEU A 111 -17.81 -18.64 11.80
C LEU A 111 -17.68 -18.62 13.33
N ASP A 112 -16.87 -17.69 13.87
CA ASP A 112 -16.46 -17.68 15.29
C ASP A 112 -15.96 -19.06 15.78
N GLY A 113 -15.24 -19.80 14.92
CA GLY A 113 -14.68 -21.13 15.22
C GLY A 113 -15.65 -22.29 15.03
N ALA A 114 -16.90 -22.07 14.58
CA ALA A 114 -17.91 -23.10 14.31
C ALA A 114 -18.30 -23.14 12.82
N SER A 115 -19.08 -24.12 12.41
CA SER A 115 -19.62 -24.22 11.05
C SER A 115 -20.84 -23.33 10.81
N GLU A 116 -21.46 -22.85 11.87
CA GLU A 116 -22.64 -21.97 11.88
C GLU A 116 -22.55 -21.01 13.07
N ALA A 117 -23.04 -19.79 12.90
CA ALA A 117 -23.12 -18.81 13.97
C ALA A 117 -24.58 -18.42 14.25
N ASN A 118 -24.97 -18.50 15.52
CA ASN A 118 -26.29 -18.06 15.99
C ASN A 118 -26.18 -16.68 16.62
N ILE A 119 -27.03 -15.76 16.20
CA ILE A 119 -27.04 -14.36 16.62
C ILE A 119 -28.40 -14.03 17.24
N LEU A 120 -28.37 -13.44 18.41
CA LEU A 120 -29.55 -12.79 19.00
C LEU A 120 -29.35 -11.27 18.92
N MET A 121 -30.18 -10.61 18.11
CA MET A 121 -30.21 -9.14 18.07
C MET A 121 -31.15 -8.62 19.15
N ALA A 122 -30.68 -7.63 19.90
CA ALA A 122 -31.49 -6.97 20.91
C ALA A 122 -32.60 -6.08 20.26
N PRO A 123 -33.67 -5.75 21.00
CA PRO A 123 -34.60 -4.72 20.57
C PRO A 123 -33.84 -3.39 20.29
N ASP A 124 -34.40 -2.61 19.39
CA ASP A 124 -33.90 -1.27 18.97
C ASP A 124 -32.56 -1.27 18.23
N GLU A 125 -31.95 -2.41 17.97
CA GLU A 125 -30.74 -2.53 17.15
C GLU A 125 -31.08 -2.79 15.67
N LYS A 126 -30.36 -2.09 14.75
CA LYS A 126 -30.49 -2.30 13.29
C LYS A 126 -29.38 -3.16 12.71
N GLN A 127 -28.33 -3.41 13.46
CA GLN A 127 -27.20 -4.21 13.04
C GLN A 127 -26.79 -5.16 14.17
N SER A 128 -26.51 -6.39 13.82
CA SER A 128 -26.04 -7.39 14.79
C SER A 128 -24.60 -7.13 15.24
N LEU A 129 -24.18 -7.79 16.29
CA LEU A 129 -22.77 -8.02 16.56
C LEU A 129 -22.12 -8.69 15.33
N ALA A 130 -20.84 -8.43 15.13
CA ALA A 130 -20.08 -9.04 14.08
C ALA A 130 -19.76 -10.52 14.42
N VAL A 131 -19.83 -11.38 13.40
CA VAL A 131 -19.36 -12.76 13.44
C VAL A 131 -18.09 -12.85 12.62
N ASN A 132 -16.99 -13.35 13.19
CA ASN A 132 -15.75 -13.50 12.45
C ASN A 132 -15.83 -14.69 11.49
N LEU A 133 -15.55 -14.41 10.22
CA LEU A 133 -15.35 -15.42 9.19
C LEU A 133 -13.85 -15.64 9.03
N THR A 134 -13.37 -16.81 9.42
CA THR A 134 -12.00 -17.25 9.17
C THR A 134 -11.96 -18.14 7.95
N ILE A 135 -11.08 -17.84 7.00
CA ILE A 135 -10.88 -18.58 5.74
C ILE A 135 -9.44 -19.10 5.76
N GLN A 136 -9.28 -20.41 5.79
CA GLN A 136 -7.98 -21.07 5.81
C GLN A 136 -7.40 -21.15 4.39
N PRO A 137 -6.07 -20.95 4.21
CA PRO A 137 -5.43 -21.22 2.96
C PRO A 137 -5.46 -22.74 2.68
N ALA A 138 -5.80 -23.09 1.44
CA ALA A 138 -5.81 -24.49 1.06
C ALA A 138 -4.44 -24.91 0.55
N SER A 139 -3.95 -26.04 1.03
CA SER A 139 -2.66 -26.59 0.62
C SER A 139 -2.71 -27.42 -0.67
N THR A 140 -3.80 -28.17 -0.92
CA THR A 140 -3.84 -29.15 -2.03
C THR A 140 -5.17 -29.22 -2.77
N ASP A 141 -6.25 -28.69 -2.23
CA ASP A 141 -7.60 -28.93 -2.75
C ASP A 141 -8.11 -27.79 -3.65
N LEU A 142 -7.37 -26.69 -3.76
CA LEU A 142 -7.73 -25.54 -4.59
C LEU A 142 -6.74 -25.37 -5.74
N GLU A 143 -7.28 -25.20 -6.92
CA GLU A 143 -6.51 -24.93 -8.12
C GLU A 143 -5.96 -23.50 -8.10
N GLU A 144 -4.68 -23.34 -8.45
CA GLU A 144 -4.01 -22.04 -8.55
C GLU A 144 -4.69 -21.13 -9.58
N GLY A 145 -4.79 -19.83 -9.27
CA GLY A 145 -5.39 -18.83 -10.15
C GLY A 145 -6.90 -18.98 -10.34
N THR A 146 -7.54 -19.99 -9.73
CA THR A 146 -8.99 -20.22 -9.83
C THR A 146 -9.75 -19.35 -8.85
N THR A 147 -10.91 -18.85 -9.30
CA THR A 147 -11.87 -18.13 -8.43
C THR A 147 -12.95 -19.08 -7.94
N TYR A 148 -13.17 -19.06 -6.64
CA TYR A 148 -14.21 -19.84 -5.97
C TYR A 148 -15.29 -18.94 -5.38
N VAL A 149 -16.51 -19.44 -5.28
CA VAL A 149 -17.63 -18.78 -4.59
C VAL A 149 -17.77 -19.34 -3.18
N LEU A 150 -17.72 -18.48 -2.19
CA LEU A 150 -18.04 -18.77 -0.79
C LEU A 150 -19.36 -18.07 -0.45
N PRO A 151 -20.50 -18.75 -0.50
CA PRO A 151 -21.78 -18.16 -0.17
C PRO A 151 -22.14 -18.42 1.30
N LEU A 152 -22.45 -17.35 2.01
CA LEU A 152 -23.05 -17.39 3.34
C LEU A 152 -24.48 -16.91 3.24
N LYS A 153 -25.41 -17.55 3.96
CA LYS A 153 -26.79 -17.15 4.09
C LYS A 153 -27.19 -16.85 5.53
N ILE A 154 -28.24 -16.03 5.67
CA ILE A 154 -28.96 -15.94 6.94
C ILE A 154 -30.29 -16.70 6.88
N THR A 155 -30.66 -17.24 8.03
CA THR A 155 -32.01 -17.77 8.29
C THR A 155 -32.52 -17.19 9.59
N THR A 156 -33.85 -17.16 9.78
CA THR A 156 -34.49 -16.71 11.01
C THR A 156 -35.75 -17.54 11.27
N THR A 157 -36.03 -17.82 12.54
CA THR A 157 -37.31 -18.42 12.99
C THR A 157 -38.25 -17.33 13.51
N THR A 158 -37.79 -16.09 13.65
CA THR A 158 -38.62 -15.00 14.17
C THR A 158 -39.68 -14.58 13.14
N GLU A 159 -40.95 -14.69 13.52
CA GLU A 159 -42.05 -14.26 12.66
C GLU A 159 -42.03 -12.75 12.36
N GLY A 160 -42.51 -12.40 11.16
CA GLY A 160 -42.63 -10.98 10.73
C GLY A 160 -41.36 -10.38 10.13
N ILE A 161 -40.31 -11.17 9.96
CA ILE A 161 -39.09 -10.78 9.27
C ILE A 161 -39.07 -11.41 7.88
N SER A 162 -38.79 -10.58 6.88
CA SER A 162 -38.55 -11.02 5.50
C SER A 162 -37.05 -11.01 5.23
N LEU A 163 -36.55 -11.98 4.47
CA LEU A 163 -35.17 -11.94 3.95
C LEU A 163 -35.16 -11.08 2.67
N SER A 164 -34.19 -10.16 2.57
CA SER A 164 -34.01 -9.34 1.38
C SER A 164 -33.38 -10.14 0.24
N SER A 165 -33.30 -9.55 -0.96
CA SER A 165 -32.53 -10.11 -2.07
C SER A 165 -31.04 -10.21 -1.77
N THR A 166 -30.55 -9.51 -0.75
CA THR A 166 -29.18 -9.57 -0.24
C THR A 166 -29.12 -10.33 1.10
N SER A 167 -29.88 -11.42 1.21
CA SER A 167 -29.81 -12.34 2.36
C SER A 167 -28.59 -13.26 2.33
N HIS A 168 -27.87 -13.29 1.21
CA HIS A 168 -26.57 -13.90 1.08
C HIS A 168 -25.45 -12.85 1.18
N CYS A 169 -24.30 -13.25 1.74
CA CYS A 169 -23.05 -12.54 1.63
C CYS A 169 -22.07 -13.44 0.86
N ILE A 170 -21.61 -12.97 -0.26
CA ILE A 170 -20.78 -13.72 -1.21
C ILE A 170 -19.37 -13.25 -1.13
N TYR A 171 -18.43 -14.19 -1.03
CA TYR A 171 -17.03 -13.94 -1.19
C TYR A 171 -16.51 -14.67 -2.43
N LEU A 172 -15.98 -13.93 -3.38
CA LEU A 172 -15.20 -14.47 -4.49
C LEU A 172 -13.78 -14.67 -4.00
N ILE A 173 -13.41 -15.91 -3.76
CA ILE A 173 -12.07 -16.26 -3.29
C ILE A 173 -11.18 -16.54 -4.50
N LYS A 174 -10.21 -15.67 -4.74
CA LYS A 174 -9.14 -15.87 -5.72
C LYS A 174 -7.99 -16.61 -5.05
N ASN A 175 -7.69 -17.82 -5.52
CA ASN A 175 -6.64 -18.63 -4.92
C ASN A 175 -5.28 -18.31 -5.53
N TYR A 176 -4.42 -17.68 -4.71
CA TYR A 176 -3.01 -17.36 -5.01
C TYR A 176 -2.06 -18.03 -4.01
N HIS A 177 -2.39 -19.24 -3.57
CA HIS A 177 -1.65 -19.93 -2.51
C HIS A 177 -0.18 -20.19 -2.87
N ASN A 178 0.12 -20.54 -4.12
CA ASN A 178 1.47 -20.83 -4.58
C ASN A 178 2.23 -19.59 -5.08
N GLU A 179 1.60 -18.40 -5.10
CA GLU A 179 2.34 -17.20 -5.45
C GLU A 179 3.41 -16.89 -4.39
N ALA A 180 4.64 -16.72 -4.86
CA ALA A 180 5.76 -16.37 -4.00
C ALA A 180 5.47 -15.07 -3.23
N ASP A 181 5.73 -15.05 -1.94
CA ASP A 181 5.73 -13.86 -1.09
C ASP A 181 7.13 -13.59 -0.51
N CYS A 182 7.35 -12.45 0.14
CA CYS A 182 8.64 -12.11 0.71
C CYS A 182 8.78 -12.46 2.22
N ASP A 183 7.89 -13.25 2.80
CA ASP A 183 7.97 -13.65 4.21
C ASP A 183 9.03 -14.73 4.42
N LYS A 184 10.25 -14.30 4.66
CA LYS A 184 11.44 -15.13 4.90
C LYS A 184 11.75 -15.35 6.39
N GLY A 185 10.85 -14.88 7.28
CA GLY A 185 11.05 -14.89 8.72
C GLY A 185 11.85 -13.70 9.26
N ALA A 186 11.88 -13.57 10.58
CA ALA A 186 12.43 -12.40 11.28
C ALA A 186 13.96 -12.29 11.19
N ASP A 187 14.66 -13.42 11.04
CA ASP A 187 16.12 -13.47 11.05
C ASP A 187 16.75 -13.49 9.65
N ALA A 188 15.94 -13.42 8.60
CA ALA A 188 16.45 -13.36 7.25
C ALA A 188 17.06 -11.98 6.94
N VAL A 189 18.18 -11.98 6.22
CA VAL A 189 18.69 -10.77 5.57
C VAL A 189 17.72 -10.38 4.47
N LYS A 190 17.26 -9.13 4.49
CA LYS A 190 16.29 -8.60 3.55
C LYS A 190 16.97 -7.86 2.41
N ASN A 191 16.40 -7.94 1.23
CA ASN A 191 16.95 -7.31 0.04
C ASN A 191 16.19 -6.03 -0.29
N PHE A 192 16.95 -4.94 -0.33
CA PHE A 192 16.48 -3.57 -0.49
C PHE A 192 16.87 -3.10 -1.89
N LEU A 193 15.88 -2.96 -2.79
CA LEU A 193 16.10 -2.61 -4.19
C LEU A 193 15.80 -1.14 -4.45
N TYR A 194 16.79 -0.38 -4.91
CA TYR A 194 16.57 0.90 -5.57
C TYR A 194 16.24 0.65 -7.02
N PHE A 195 14.98 0.88 -7.36
CA PHE A 195 14.44 0.67 -8.67
C PHE A 195 14.55 1.97 -9.50
N GLU A 196 15.33 1.92 -10.58
CA GLU A 196 15.48 3.06 -11.50
C GLU A 196 14.22 3.23 -12.36
N VAL A 197 13.36 4.17 -11.98
CA VAL A 197 12.04 4.40 -12.60
C VAL A 197 12.11 4.78 -14.08
N ASN A 198 13.27 5.28 -14.54
CA ASN A 198 13.45 5.71 -15.93
C ASN A 198 13.75 4.55 -16.88
N ASP A 199 14.15 3.40 -16.37
CA ASP A 199 14.78 2.35 -17.18
C ASP A 199 13.98 1.05 -17.25
N THR A 200 13.33 0.62 -16.14
CA THR A 200 12.75 -0.72 -16.07
C THR A 200 11.36 -0.72 -15.42
N ASN A 201 10.75 -1.91 -15.31
CA ASN A 201 9.43 -2.10 -14.70
C ASN A 201 9.58 -2.58 -13.24
N PRO A 202 8.93 -1.94 -12.24
CA PRO A 202 9.03 -2.37 -10.84
C PRO A 202 8.56 -3.82 -10.61
N LEU A 203 7.67 -4.35 -11.45
CA LEU A 203 7.24 -5.74 -11.40
C LEU A 203 8.36 -6.75 -11.64
N ASN A 204 9.50 -6.34 -12.19
CA ASN A 204 10.69 -7.19 -12.32
C ASN A 204 11.16 -7.73 -10.96
N ALA A 205 10.89 -7.04 -9.87
CA ALA A 205 11.19 -7.53 -8.52
C ALA A 205 10.45 -8.84 -8.17
N LEU A 206 9.34 -9.14 -8.83
CA LEU A 206 8.56 -10.38 -8.65
C LEU A 206 9.12 -11.59 -9.39
N GLU A 207 10.06 -11.39 -10.34
CA GLU A 207 10.64 -12.46 -11.14
C GLU A 207 11.70 -13.25 -10.37
N PHE A 208 12.25 -12.67 -9.29
CA PHE A 208 13.30 -13.29 -8.49
C PHE A 208 12.69 -14.11 -7.36
N ILE A 209 12.47 -15.39 -7.62
CA ILE A 209 11.93 -16.36 -6.67
C ILE A 209 13.04 -17.29 -6.22
N ARG A 210 13.22 -17.40 -4.91
CA ARG A 210 14.20 -18.30 -4.28
C ARG A 210 13.72 -19.75 -4.36
N GLU A 211 14.66 -20.69 -4.14
CA GLU A 211 14.34 -22.13 -4.13
C GLU A 211 13.30 -22.52 -3.07
N ASP A 212 13.20 -21.75 -1.98
CA ASP A 212 12.20 -21.96 -0.93
C ASP A 212 10.81 -21.39 -1.29
N GLY A 213 10.62 -20.92 -2.54
CA GLY A 213 9.38 -20.35 -3.03
C GLY A 213 9.13 -18.91 -2.57
N LYS A 214 10.09 -18.26 -1.91
CA LYS A 214 9.96 -16.89 -1.44
C LYS A 214 10.56 -15.88 -2.42
N LEU A 215 9.99 -14.68 -2.48
CA LEU A 215 10.56 -13.59 -3.27
C LEU A 215 11.92 -13.18 -2.70
N PHE A 216 12.84 -12.83 -3.59
CA PHE A 216 14.15 -12.35 -3.18
C PHE A 216 14.08 -10.94 -2.58
N PHE A 217 13.41 -10.00 -3.26
CA PHE A 217 13.31 -8.62 -2.81
C PHE A 217 12.21 -8.42 -1.76
N ASP A 218 12.51 -7.61 -0.75
CA ASP A 218 11.61 -7.27 0.36
C ASP A 218 11.16 -5.81 0.32
N TYR A 219 12.00 -4.95 -0.25
CA TYR A 219 11.76 -3.51 -0.38
C TYR A 219 12.08 -3.07 -1.80
N VAL A 220 11.24 -2.18 -2.33
CA VAL A 220 11.45 -1.49 -3.60
C VAL A 220 11.34 0.01 -3.35
N VAL A 221 12.40 0.73 -3.62
CA VAL A 221 12.42 2.20 -3.61
C VAL A 221 12.20 2.68 -5.04
N LEU A 222 11.15 3.46 -5.28
CA LEU A 222 10.93 4.16 -6.54
C LEU A 222 11.96 5.29 -6.64
N PHE A 223 13.01 5.10 -7.40
CA PHE A 223 14.13 6.01 -7.48
C PHE A 223 14.09 6.83 -8.79
N ALA A 224 13.73 8.14 -8.70
CA ALA A 224 13.28 8.83 -7.51
C ALA A 224 12.35 9.99 -7.86
N ALA A 225 11.50 10.37 -6.91
CA ALA A 225 10.94 11.72 -6.87
C ALA A 225 12.02 12.72 -6.44
N ASN A 226 11.74 14.00 -6.57
CA ASN A 226 12.70 15.04 -6.25
C ASN A 226 12.18 16.00 -5.19
N ILE A 227 13.11 16.57 -4.42
CA ILE A 227 12.86 17.76 -3.63
C ILE A 227 13.15 18.98 -4.49
N ASN A 228 12.13 19.79 -4.76
CA ASN A 228 12.26 20.96 -5.62
C ASN A 228 11.81 22.24 -4.91
N TRP A 229 12.33 23.36 -5.38
CA TRP A 229 11.93 24.69 -4.98
C TRP A 229 11.10 25.37 -6.06
N ASN A 230 10.00 25.99 -5.65
CA ASN A 230 9.14 26.76 -6.54
C ASN A 230 9.46 28.25 -6.39
N ALA A 231 10.02 28.86 -7.43
CA ALA A 231 10.45 30.25 -7.44
C ALA A 231 9.30 31.27 -7.28
N GLU A 232 8.08 30.92 -7.74
CA GLU A 232 6.94 31.84 -7.67
C GLU A 232 6.35 31.91 -6.26
N THR A 233 6.30 30.78 -5.57
CA THR A 233 5.71 30.67 -4.23
C THR A 233 6.74 30.71 -3.10
N GLY A 234 8.01 30.53 -3.42
CA GLY A 234 9.11 30.38 -2.46
C GLY A 234 9.03 29.09 -1.63
N ARG A 235 8.21 28.11 -2.03
CA ARG A 235 7.98 26.89 -1.29
C ARG A 235 8.80 25.72 -1.82
N VAL A 236 9.22 24.86 -0.92
CA VAL A 236 9.77 23.55 -1.26
C VAL A 236 8.62 22.56 -1.40
N TYR A 237 8.72 21.65 -2.37
CA TYR A 237 7.66 20.68 -2.67
C TYR A 237 8.24 19.35 -3.19
N VAL A 238 7.45 18.31 -3.14
CA VAL A 238 7.77 17.01 -3.73
C VAL A 238 7.44 17.04 -5.21
N TYR A 239 8.45 16.90 -6.05
CA TYR A 239 8.28 16.78 -7.48
C TYR A 239 8.34 15.34 -7.92
N ASN A 240 7.19 14.76 -8.24
CA ASN A 240 7.12 13.49 -8.93
C ASN A 240 7.41 13.73 -10.41
N ASN A 241 8.57 13.31 -10.89
CA ASN A 241 8.81 13.36 -12.33
C ASN A 241 7.78 12.49 -13.09
N PRO A 242 7.68 12.61 -14.43
CA PRO A 242 6.63 11.91 -15.19
C PRO A 242 6.60 10.40 -14.98
N ASN A 243 7.76 9.74 -14.79
CA ASN A 243 7.82 8.29 -14.61
C ASN A 243 7.38 7.88 -13.20
N VAL A 244 7.78 8.61 -12.16
CA VAL A 244 7.25 8.39 -10.80
C VAL A 244 5.75 8.64 -10.78
N GLN A 245 5.27 9.76 -11.35
CA GLN A 245 3.85 10.09 -11.37
C GLN A 245 3.04 9.03 -12.14
N PHE A 246 3.57 8.52 -13.26
CA PHE A 246 2.94 7.42 -14.00
C PHE A 246 2.74 6.18 -13.13
N LEU A 247 3.76 5.78 -12.36
CA LEU A 247 3.66 4.61 -11.46
C LEU A 247 2.66 4.85 -10.33
N LEU A 248 2.60 6.07 -9.79
CA LEU A 248 1.64 6.45 -8.76
C LEU A 248 0.20 6.44 -9.29
N ASP A 249 -0.03 7.01 -10.48
CA ASP A 249 -1.35 7.06 -11.11
C ASP A 249 -1.84 5.66 -11.55
N ASN A 250 -0.93 4.77 -11.87
CA ASN A 250 -1.20 3.37 -12.21
C ASN A 250 -0.84 2.40 -11.06
N ASN A 251 -0.99 2.86 -9.84
CA ASN A 251 -0.61 2.17 -8.61
C ASN A 251 -1.15 0.73 -8.52
N GLU A 252 -2.44 0.53 -8.82
CA GLU A 252 -3.08 -0.79 -8.78
C GLU A 252 -2.44 -1.80 -9.75
N GLN A 253 -1.89 -1.32 -10.86
CA GLN A 253 -1.26 -2.17 -11.87
C GLN A 253 0.21 -2.47 -11.54
N TYR A 254 0.97 -1.51 -11.02
CA TYR A 254 2.43 -1.64 -10.90
C TYR A 254 2.94 -1.74 -9.46
N LEU A 255 2.26 -1.15 -8.48
CA LEU A 255 2.77 -1.09 -7.12
C LEU A 255 2.01 -2.02 -6.16
N GLN A 256 0.68 -2.12 -6.28
CA GLN A 256 -0.08 -3.01 -5.41
C GLN A 256 0.24 -4.50 -5.61
N PRO A 257 0.58 -5.01 -6.81
CA PRO A 257 1.04 -6.40 -6.95
C PRO A 257 2.29 -6.71 -6.10
N LEU A 258 3.23 -5.76 -5.99
CA LEU A 258 4.39 -5.89 -5.11
C LEU A 258 3.95 -5.99 -3.64
N ARG A 259 3.11 -5.06 -3.19
CA ARG A 259 2.64 -4.97 -1.81
C ARG A 259 1.78 -6.16 -1.39
N LYS A 260 0.92 -6.65 -2.28
CA LYS A 260 0.10 -7.85 -2.07
C LYS A 260 0.96 -9.10 -1.81
N ARG A 261 2.19 -9.12 -2.31
CA ARG A 261 3.17 -10.19 -2.10
C ARG A 261 4.16 -9.89 -0.97
N GLY A 262 3.90 -8.83 -0.20
CA GLY A 262 4.65 -8.46 1.02
C GLY A 262 5.80 -7.49 0.81
N ILE A 263 6.19 -7.18 -0.45
CA ILE A 263 7.24 -6.20 -0.75
C ILE A 263 6.79 -4.82 -0.29
N LYS A 264 7.66 -4.11 0.41
CA LYS A 264 7.44 -2.73 0.83
C LYS A 264 7.83 -1.77 -0.29
N VAL A 265 6.93 -0.86 -0.66
CA VAL A 265 7.17 0.14 -1.71
C VAL A 265 7.39 1.50 -1.08
N LEU A 266 8.58 2.05 -1.29
CA LEU A 266 9.01 3.34 -0.73
C LEU A 266 9.19 4.37 -1.86
N LEU A 267 8.92 5.64 -1.58
CA LEU A 267 9.24 6.74 -2.47
C LEU A 267 10.66 7.23 -2.20
N GLY A 268 11.54 7.16 -3.18
CA GLY A 268 12.86 7.80 -3.12
C GLY A 268 12.74 9.32 -3.27
N VAL A 269 13.52 10.06 -2.52
CA VAL A 269 13.57 11.54 -2.56
C VAL A 269 15.01 11.98 -2.77
N LEU A 270 15.25 12.64 -3.87
CA LEU A 270 16.57 13.07 -4.36
C LEU A 270 16.55 14.55 -4.71
N GLY A 271 17.68 15.25 -4.61
CA GLY A 271 17.82 16.62 -5.13
C GLY A 271 17.65 16.72 -6.64
N ASN A 272 17.45 17.92 -7.17
CA ASN A 272 17.19 18.14 -8.59
C ASN A 272 17.97 19.33 -9.18
N HIS A 273 19.19 19.53 -8.72
CA HIS A 273 20.07 20.64 -9.18
C HIS A 273 19.45 22.02 -8.95
N ASP A 274 18.57 22.19 -7.97
CA ASP A 274 18.05 23.49 -7.57
C ASP A 274 18.42 23.86 -6.13
N GLU A 275 17.77 24.90 -5.55
CA GLU A 275 18.10 25.44 -4.23
C GLU A 275 17.64 24.50 -3.10
N ALA A 276 16.68 23.62 -3.35
CA ALA A 276 16.16 22.72 -2.32
C ALA A 276 16.98 21.42 -2.23
N GLY A 277 17.16 20.92 -1.04
CA GLY A 277 17.84 19.66 -0.78
C GLY A 277 17.46 19.04 0.56
N VAL A 278 17.67 17.75 0.67
CA VAL A 278 17.32 16.94 1.84
C VAL A 278 17.94 17.46 3.13
N CYS A 279 19.19 17.95 3.06
CA CYS A 279 19.94 18.39 4.22
C CYS A 279 20.02 19.92 4.37
N GLN A 280 19.10 20.67 3.76
CA GLN A 280 19.12 22.13 3.79
C GLN A 280 17.76 22.80 3.99
N LEU A 281 16.81 22.07 4.62
CA LEU A 281 15.53 22.64 5.01
C LEU A 281 15.59 23.27 6.40
N SER A 282 14.93 24.41 6.56
CA SER A 282 14.68 25.04 7.88
C SER A 282 13.67 24.18 8.68
N ASP A 283 13.48 24.50 9.95
CA ASP A 283 12.48 23.82 10.79
C ASP A 283 11.06 23.90 10.19
N MET A 284 10.73 25.01 9.53
CA MET A 284 9.47 25.18 8.81
C MET A 284 9.45 24.32 7.55
N GLY A 285 10.51 24.36 6.76
CA GLY A 285 10.64 23.56 5.55
C GLY A 285 10.53 22.06 5.83
N CYS A 286 11.21 21.55 6.86
CA CYS A 286 11.14 20.17 7.29
C CYS A 286 9.70 19.71 7.61
N LYS A 287 8.96 20.54 8.38
CA LYS A 287 7.57 20.20 8.78
C LYS A 287 6.61 20.16 7.60
N GLU A 288 6.70 21.15 6.70
CA GLU A 288 5.79 21.26 5.57
C GLU A 288 6.10 20.16 4.54
N PHE A 289 7.37 19.93 4.23
CA PHE A 289 7.78 18.88 3.29
C PHE A 289 7.43 17.47 3.83
N ALA A 290 7.65 17.23 5.13
CA ALA A 290 7.24 15.98 5.77
C ALA A 290 5.72 15.73 5.70
N ARG A 291 4.89 16.77 5.84
CA ARG A 291 3.44 16.66 5.68
C ARG A 291 3.04 16.30 4.26
N GLU A 292 3.70 16.89 3.27
CA GLU A 292 3.46 16.59 1.86
C GLU A 292 3.83 15.14 1.52
N LEU A 293 5.01 14.68 1.98
CA LEU A 293 5.41 13.27 1.84
C LEU A 293 4.40 12.31 2.48
N ALA A 294 3.93 12.62 3.69
CA ALA A 294 2.92 11.82 4.38
C ALA A 294 1.59 11.78 3.60
N ALA A 295 1.17 12.91 3.03
CA ALA A 295 -0.03 12.97 2.20
C ALA A 295 0.11 12.09 0.93
N ILE A 296 1.25 12.16 0.24
CA ILE A 296 1.54 11.31 -0.93
C ILE A 296 1.56 9.83 -0.53
N CYS A 297 2.31 9.47 0.50
CA CYS A 297 2.39 8.08 0.95
C CYS A 297 1.02 7.51 1.36
N ASN A 298 0.14 8.33 1.93
CA ASN A 298 -1.22 7.90 2.29
C ASN A 298 -2.13 7.80 1.06
N ALA A 299 -2.09 8.79 0.17
CA ALA A 299 -2.93 8.83 -1.03
C ALA A 299 -2.66 7.64 -1.96
N TYR A 300 -1.39 7.27 -2.11
CA TYR A 300 -0.95 6.17 -2.99
C TYR A 300 -0.67 4.86 -2.23
N ASN A 301 -1.00 4.81 -0.94
CA ASN A 301 -0.80 3.62 -0.10
C ASN A 301 0.64 3.08 -0.16
N LEU A 302 1.64 3.98 -0.11
CA LEU A 302 3.05 3.59 -0.05
C LEU A 302 3.46 3.23 1.38
N ASP A 303 4.50 2.41 1.52
CA ASP A 303 4.97 1.93 2.83
C ASP A 303 5.94 2.89 3.52
N GLY A 304 6.44 3.92 2.82
CA GLY A 304 7.34 4.91 3.39
C GLY A 304 8.16 5.66 2.35
N VAL A 305 9.28 6.23 2.81
CA VAL A 305 10.19 7.05 1.99
C VAL A 305 11.65 6.65 2.21
N ASN A 306 12.47 6.98 1.21
CA ASN A 306 13.93 6.92 1.29
C ASN A 306 14.52 8.29 0.95
N PHE A 307 15.50 8.75 1.71
CA PHE A 307 16.19 10.01 1.49
C PHE A 307 17.61 9.80 1.00
N ASP A 308 17.95 10.57 -0.04
CA ASP A 308 19.27 10.62 -0.66
C ASP A 308 19.70 12.08 -0.81
N ASP A 309 20.83 12.48 -0.18
CA ASP A 309 21.32 13.86 -0.16
C ASP A 309 22.31 14.11 -1.30
N GLU A 310 21.82 13.99 -2.52
CA GLU A 310 22.58 14.31 -3.73
C GLU A 310 21.98 15.49 -4.53
N TYR A 311 22.77 16.04 -5.42
CA TYR A 311 22.39 17.02 -6.46
C TYR A 311 21.73 18.31 -5.95
N SER A 312 22.02 18.74 -4.71
CA SER A 312 21.52 19.99 -4.13
C SER A 312 22.58 20.65 -3.27
N ASN A 313 23.04 21.82 -3.67
CA ASN A 313 24.07 22.59 -2.96
C ASN A 313 23.87 24.12 -3.05
N TYR A 314 22.66 24.59 -3.27
CA TYR A 314 22.39 25.96 -3.64
C TYR A 314 21.35 26.66 -2.75
N PRO A 315 21.41 26.56 -1.40
CA PRO A 315 20.36 27.10 -0.56
C PRO A 315 20.33 28.63 -0.66
N ASN A 316 19.17 29.17 -0.95
CA ASN A 316 18.91 30.60 -0.83
C ASN A 316 18.52 30.93 0.60
N LEU A 317 19.44 31.50 1.37
CA LEU A 317 19.25 31.76 2.81
C LEU A 317 18.27 32.90 3.10
N ASP A 318 17.87 33.66 2.13
CA ASP A 318 16.78 34.65 2.26
C ASP A 318 15.41 34.01 2.21
N ASN A 319 15.34 32.72 1.81
CA ASN A 319 14.12 31.95 1.78
C ASN A 319 13.86 31.27 3.13
N PRO A 320 12.72 31.53 3.79
CA PRO A 320 12.43 30.97 5.14
C PRO A 320 12.30 29.44 5.16
N TRP A 321 12.17 28.77 4.01
CA TRP A 321 12.11 27.31 3.91
C TRP A 321 13.48 26.65 3.93
N LEU A 322 14.54 27.39 3.67
CA LEU A 322 15.89 26.87 3.50
C LEU A 322 16.82 27.31 4.64
N THR A 323 17.88 26.54 4.85
CA THR A 323 18.97 26.84 5.78
C THR A 323 20.30 26.34 5.21
N TYR A 324 21.40 26.53 5.94
CA TYR A 324 22.69 25.95 5.58
C TYR A 324 22.62 24.43 5.50
N LYS A 325 23.27 23.85 4.49
CA LYS A 325 23.40 22.41 4.33
C LYS A 325 24.14 21.83 5.55
N SER A 326 23.51 20.89 6.24
CA SER A 326 24.07 20.24 7.43
C SER A 326 23.39 18.91 7.74
N SER A 327 24.10 18.06 8.51
CA SER A 327 23.51 16.83 9.06
C SER A 327 22.39 17.11 10.06
N GLU A 328 22.42 18.24 10.76
CA GLU A 328 21.35 18.68 11.65
C GLU A 328 20.05 18.98 10.90
N ALA A 329 20.13 19.65 9.76
CA ALA A 329 18.96 19.92 8.90
C ALA A 329 18.39 18.60 8.36
N GLY A 330 19.24 17.68 7.88
CA GLY A 330 18.83 16.36 7.45
C GLY A 330 18.16 15.56 8.56
N ALA A 331 18.77 15.49 9.75
CA ALA A 331 18.19 14.81 10.90
C ALA A 331 16.80 15.34 11.29
N LYS A 332 16.61 16.67 11.22
CA LYS A 332 15.31 17.30 11.48
C LYS A 332 14.26 16.89 10.46
N LEU A 333 14.62 16.82 9.18
CA LEU A 333 13.70 16.35 8.14
C LEU A 333 13.29 14.90 8.40
N LEU A 334 14.24 14.00 8.70
CA LEU A 334 13.94 12.60 9.02
C LEU A 334 13.01 12.49 10.23
N TYR A 335 13.29 13.25 11.29
CA TYR A 335 12.46 13.31 12.50
C TYR A 335 11.03 13.79 12.22
N GLU A 336 10.86 14.92 11.53
CA GLU A 336 9.52 15.45 11.21
C GLU A 336 8.77 14.51 10.25
N THR A 337 9.49 13.84 9.35
CA THR A 337 8.90 12.82 8.45
C THR A 337 8.36 11.62 9.24
N LYS A 338 9.16 11.06 10.16
CA LYS A 338 8.69 9.95 11.01
C LYS A 338 7.52 10.36 11.89
N LYS A 339 7.52 11.57 12.39
CA LYS A 339 6.42 12.13 13.19
C LYS A 339 5.14 12.33 12.37
N ALA A 340 5.24 12.72 11.09
CA ALA A 340 4.09 12.90 10.20
C ALA A 340 3.48 11.57 9.75
N MET A 341 4.27 10.48 9.72
CA MET A 341 3.83 9.14 9.31
C MET A 341 4.49 8.05 10.18
N PRO A 342 4.10 7.93 11.46
CA PRO A 342 4.78 7.08 12.44
C PRO A 342 4.78 5.58 12.07
N ASP A 343 3.76 5.12 11.35
CA ASP A 343 3.58 3.72 10.96
C ASP A 343 4.27 3.36 9.62
N LYS A 344 4.94 4.32 8.98
CA LYS A 344 5.63 4.13 7.70
C LYS A 344 7.15 4.16 7.89
N TYR A 345 7.84 3.56 6.93
CA TYR A 345 9.30 3.52 6.93
C TYR A 345 9.90 4.87 6.57
N VAL A 346 10.91 5.29 7.34
CA VAL A 346 11.83 6.39 7.01
C VAL A 346 13.21 5.77 6.87
N THR A 347 13.74 5.80 5.67
CA THR A 347 15.01 5.14 5.33
C THR A 347 16.00 6.13 4.72
N VAL A 348 17.29 5.81 4.84
CA VAL A 348 18.35 6.72 4.45
C VAL A 348 19.40 6.00 3.61
N TYR A 349 19.78 6.59 2.49
CA TYR A 349 21.01 6.30 1.78
C TYR A 349 22.12 7.18 2.33
N TYR A 350 23.26 6.56 2.75
CA TYR A 350 24.39 7.26 3.29
C TYR A 350 25.16 7.96 2.20
N PHE A 351 24.79 9.21 1.96
CA PHE A 351 25.49 10.10 1.04
C PHE A 351 25.39 11.56 1.51
N GLY A 352 26.27 12.42 1.01
CA GLY A 352 26.27 13.83 1.34
C GLY A 352 26.37 14.10 2.84
N SER A 353 25.50 14.94 3.37
CA SER A 353 25.48 15.29 4.80
C SER A 353 24.83 14.23 5.69
N LEU A 354 24.26 13.18 5.10
CA LEU A 354 23.70 12.03 5.85
C LEU A 354 24.69 10.88 6.01
N GLU A 355 25.87 10.94 5.34
CA GLU A 355 26.81 9.80 5.24
C GLU A 355 27.37 9.32 6.56
N SER A 356 27.72 10.19 7.49
CA SER A 356 28.49 9.79 8.66
C SER A 356 27.94 10.25 9.99
N ASN A 357 27.01 11.16 10.00
CA ASN A 357 26.52 11.78 11.22
C ASN A 357 25.06 12.19 11.12
N CYS A 358 24.18 11.42 11.72
CA CYS A 358 22.80 11.84 11.96
C CYS A 358 22.65 12.16 13.45
N PRO A 359 22.64 13.44 13.85
CA PRO A 359 22.55 13.83 15.23
C PRO A 359 21.15 13.55 15.83
N SER A 360 21.09 13.50 17.15
CA SER A 360 19.81 13.47 17.87
C SER A 360 19.04 14.76 17.67
N VAL A 361 17.74 14.66 17.53
CA VAL A 361 16.80 15.80 17.40
C VAL A 361 15.98 15.91 18.67
N TYR A 362 16.05 17.05 19.34
CA TYR A 362 15.39 17.29 20.63
C TYR A 362 15.69 16.22 21.71
N GLY A 363 16.91 15.65 21.68
CA GLY A 363 17.32 14.57 22.57
C GLY A 363 16.85 13.17 22.16
N ILE A 364 16.13 13.03 21.05
CA ILE A 364 15.67 11.76 20.49
C ILE A 364 16.73 11.24 19.51
N THR A 365 17.21 10.02 19.72
CA THR A 365 18.25 9.37 18.92
C THR A 365 17.71 8.84 17.57
N PRO A 366 18.55 8.76 16.52
CA PRO A 366 18.16 8.35 15.17
C PRO A 366 17.34 7.06 15.07
N ASN A 367 17.65 6.06 15.87
CA ASN A 367 16.89 4.79 15.87
C ASN A 367 15.39 4.92 16.17
N ASN A 368 14.93 6.09 16.64
CA ASN A 368 13.52 6.36 16.90
C ASN A 368 12.81 7.03 15.71
N PHE A 369 13.56 7.51 14.72
CA PHE A 369 12.99 8.18 13.56
C PHE A 369 13.59 7.76 12.21
N VAL A 370 14.57 6.83 12.23
CA VAL A 370 15.10 6.17 11.04
C VAL A 370 14.99 4.66 11.22
N ASP A 371 14.40 3.97 10.25
CA ASP A 371 14.15 2.52 10.33
C ASP A 371 15.26 1.70 9.68
N ILE A 372 15.78 2.15 8.52
CA ILE A 372 16.78 1.42 7.73
C ILE A 372 17.79 2.40 7.16
N VAL A 373 19.06 1.99 7.20
CA VAL A 373 20.16 2.76 6.61
C VAL A 373 20.96 1.86 5.67
N VAL A 374 21.28 2.39 4.49
CA VAL A 374 22.12 1.72 3.50
C VAL A 374 23.29 2.62 3.10
N ALA A 375 24.50 2.05 3.03
CA ALA A 375 25.69 2.79 2.61
C ALA A 375 25.77 2.92 1.10
N ASP A 376 26.68 3.77 0.62
CA ASP A 376 27.08 3.85 -0.77
C ASP A 376 27.66 2.52 -1.29
N TYR A 377 27.83 2.42 -2.60
CA TYR A 377 28.23 1.19 -3.30
C TYR A 377 29.56 0.61 -2.79
N ALA A 378 29.62 -0.71 -2.80
CA ALA A 378 30.75 -1.52 -2.33
C ALA A 378 31.13 -1.29 -0.85
N GLN A 379 30.19 -0.83 -0.04
CA GLN A 379 30.40 -0.57 1.39
C GLN A 379 29.37 -1.29 2.27
N SER A 380 29.76 -1.52 3.52
CA SER A 380 28.86 -1.88 4.61
C SER A 380 28.44 -0.64 5.39
N THR A 381 27.21 -0.63 5.88
CA THR A 381 26.66 0.51 6.61
C THR A 381 27.10 0.52 8.07
N ARG A 382 27.58 1.66 8.55
CA ARG A 382 27.78 1.89 9.99
C ARG A 382 26.44 2.27 10.63
N PRO A 383 26.04 1.60 11.74
CA PRO A 383 24.81 1.97 12.45
C PRO A 383 24.83 3.41 12.94
N MET A 384 23.72 4.11 12.81
CA MET A 384 23.50 5.41 13.48
C MET A 384 23.37 5.21 15.00
N THR A 385 23.44 6.32 15.76
CA THR A 385 23.29 6.28 17.22
C THR A 385 21.99 5.59 17.63
N GLY A 386 22.11 4.54 18.45
CA GLY A 386 21.01 3.73 18.94
C GLY A 386 20.55 2.61 18.01
N MET A 387 21.06 2.54 16.77
CA MET A 387 20.81 1.43 15.84
C MET A 387 21.75 0.25 16.05
N THR A 388 21.38 -0.87 15.48
CA THR A 388 22.21 -2.09 15.35
C THR A 388 22.41 -2.45 13.88
N GLN A 389 23.31 -3.40 13.59
CA GLN A 389 23.49 -3.95 12.25
C GLN A 389 22.19 -4.47 11.63
N LYS A 390 21.23 -4.94 12.44
CA LYS A 390 19.91 -5.39 11.96
C LYS A 390 19.14 -4.31 11.17
N GLN A 391 19.43 -3.04 11.37
CA GLN A 391 18.80 -1.91 10.66
C GLN A 391 19.66 -1.40 9.50
N CYS A 392 20.77 -2.07 9.21
CA CYS A 392 21.79 -1.63 8.27
C CYS A 392 22.00 -2.64 7.14
N ALA A 393 22.39 -2.13 5.96
CA ALA A 393 22.87 -2.97 4.86
C ALA A 393 24.34 -3.37 5.08
N GLY A 394 24.63 -4.66 5.00
CA GLY A 394 26.00 -5.18 5.07
C GLY A 394 26.79 -5.06 3.77
N MET A 395 26.07 -4.85 2.65
CA MET A 395 26.64 -4.58 1.33
C MET A 395 25.65 -3.77 0.49
N SER A 396 26.19 -2.89 -0.33
CA SER A 396 25.47 -2.15 -1.36
C SER A 396 26.07 -2.44 -2.73
N VAL A 397 25.23 -2.93 -3.64
CA VAL A 397 25.63 -3.36 -4.98
C VAL A 397 25.06 -2.43 -6.04
N GLU A 398 25.91 -1.92 -6.92
CA GLU A 398 25.51 -1.25 -8.16
C GLU A 398 25.80 -2.19 -9.34
N LEU A 399 24.73 -2.71 -9.93
CA LEU A 399 24.80 -3.80 -10.91
C LEU A 399 25.38 -3.38 -12.26
N ARG A 400 25.10 -2.15 -12.73
CA ARG A 400 25.59 -1.66 -14.04
C ARG A 400 27.08 -1.45 -14.07
N ARG A 401 27.66 -0.98 -12.96
CA ARG A 401 29.08 -0.67 -12.85
C ARG A 401 29.88 -1.81 -12.23
N GLY A 402 29.18 -2.84 -11.73
CA GLY A 402 29.80 -3.97 -11.06
C GLY A 402 30.45 -3.60 -9.71
N TYR A 403 29.89 -2.61 -9.01
CA TYR A 403 30.37 -2.25 -7.68
C TYR A 403 29.66 -3.09 -6.62
N GLY A 404 30.39 -3.49 -5.60
CA GLY A 404 29.90 -4.34 -4.52
C GLY A 404 30.20 -5.82 -4.74
N ASP A 405 30.18 -6.58 -3.65
CA ASP A 405 30.47 -8.00 -3.65
C ASP A 405 29.18 -8.81 -3.69
N THR A 406 29.02 -9.66 -4.70
CA THR A 406 27.87 -10.56 -4.87
C THR A 406 28.24 -12.02 -4.62
N SER A 407 29.44 -12.28 -4.09
CA SER A 407 29.92 -13.63 -3.81
C SER A 407 29.19 -14.30 -2.65
N GLU A 408 29.21 -15.62 -2.68
CA GLU A 408 28.67 -16.47 -1.61
C GLU A 408 29.28 -16.16 -0.24
N ASP A 409 30.60 -16.08 -0.20
CA ASP A 409 31.33 -15.88 1.05
C ASP A 409 31.00 -14.54 1.70
N TYR A 410 30.86 -13.48 0.88
CA TYR A 410 30.48 -12.18 1.40
C TYR A 410 29.02 -12.15 1.86
N ALA A 411 28.11 -12.71 1.10
CA ALA A 411 26.70 -12.81 1.50
C ALA A 411 26.52 -13.56 2.83
N ARG A 412 27.35 -14.61 3.05
CA ARG A 412 27.41 -15.35 4.32
C ARG A 412 27.91 -14.46 5.46
N SER A 413 29.00 -13.71 5.24
CA SER A 413 29.55 -12.81 6.26
C SER A 413 28.57 -11.72 6.67
N VAL A 414 27.83 -11.13 5.73
CA VAL A 414 26.77 -10.13 6.01
C VAL A 414 25.75 -10.68 7.01
N LYS A 415 25.36 -11.94 6.86
CA LYS A 415 24.44 -12.59 7.78
C LYS A 415 25.08 -12.92 9.14
N GLU A 416 26.31 -13.44 9.14
CA GLU A 416 27.06 -13.79 10.35
C GLU A 416 27.38 -12.55 11.20
N ASP A 417 27.67 -11.42 10.57
CA ASP A 417 27.91 -10.13 11.21
C ASP A 417 26.61 -9.47 11.74
N GLY A 418 25.46 -10.08 11.50
CA GLY A 418 24.16 -9.63 12.02
C GLY A 418 23.53 -8.46 11.27
N TYR A 419 23.96 -8.19 10.05
CA TYR A 419 23.30 -7.19 9.20
C TYR A 419 21.90 -7.65 8.79
N GLY A 420 20.97 -6.70 8.76
CA GLY A 420 19.57 -6.99 8.40
C GLY A 420 19.27 -6.85 6.92
N PHE A 421 20.15 -6.19 6.15
CA PHE A 421 19.86 -5.83 4.76
C PHE A 421 21.06 -6.04 3.84
N TYR A 422 20.72 -6.23 2.55
CA TYR A 422 21.59 -6.17 1.40
C TYR A 422 20.95 -5.22 0.39
N MET A 423 21.67 -4.22 -0.12
CA MET A 423 21.14 -3.22 -1.05
C MET A 423 21.55 -3.53 -2.49
N TRP A 424 20.61 -3.26 -3.40
CA TRP A 424 20.76 -3.46 -4.85
C TRP A 424 20.30 -2.21 -5.59
N PHE A 425 21.05 -1.79 -6.60
CA PHE A 425 20.69 -0.67 -7.45
C PHE A 425 20.76 -1.08 -8.93
N ALA A 426 19.89 -0.46 -9.75
CA ALA A 426 19.84 -0.59 -11.21
C ALA A 426 19.64 -2.01 -11.71
N LEU A 427 18.71 -2.76 -11.10
CA LEU A 427 18.35 -4.11 -11.54
C LEU A 427 17.74 -4.08 -12.93
N ASP A 428 18.39 -4.76 -13.85
CA ASP A 428 17.85 -5.16 -15.16
C ASP A 428 17.94 -6.69 -15.23
N PRO A 429 16.80 -7.43 -15.18
CA PRO A 429 16.82 -8.88 -15.17
C PRO A 429 17.52 -9.49 -16.40
N SER A 430 17.45 -8.82 -17.55
CA SER A 430 18.05 -9.29 -18.79
C SER A 430 19.58 -9.26 -18.76
N LEU A 431 20.17 -8.37 -17.94
CA LEU A 431 21.62 -8.16 -17.88
C LEU A 431 22.26 -8.77 -16.62
N TYR A 432 21.57 -8.69 -15.48
CA TYR A 432 22.19 -8.92 -14.17
C TYR A 432 21.58 -10.07 -13.35
N ALA A 433 20.68 -10.84 -13.94
CA ALA A 433 20.02 -11.96 -13.24
C ALA A 433 21.00 -12.95 -12.62
N SER A 434 22.13 -13.24 -13.29
CA SER A 434 23.13 -14.18 -12.78
C SER A 434 23.83 -13.70 -11.50
N GLN A 435 24.14 -12.39 -11.41
CA GLN A 435 24.79 -11.80 -10.21
C GLN A 435 23.87 -11.82 -9.02
N VAL A 436 22.61 -11.41 -9.23
CA VAL A 436 21.58 -11.50 -8.19
C VAL A 436 21.39 -12.95 -7.73
N SER A 437 21.35 -13.91 -8.66
CA SER A 437 21.15 -15.33 -8.36
C SER A 437 22.25 -15.91 -7.46
N VAL A 438 23.51 -15.54 -7.66
CA VAL A 438 24.61 -16.01 -6.79
C VAL A 438 24.40 -15.57 -5.35
N SER A 439 24.16 -14.28 -5.11
CA SER A 439 23.97 -13.76 -3.76
C SER A 439 22.72 -14.30 -3.07
N TYR A 440 21.60 -14.42 -3.78
CA TYR A 440 20.36 -14.83 -3.10
C TYR A 440 20.36 -16.29 -2.67
N THR A 441 21.10 -17.16 -3.35
CA THR A 441 21.26 -18.54 -2.92
C THR A 441 21.92 -18.63 -1.54
N HIS A 442 22.82 -17.73 -1.22
CA HIS A 442 23.67 -17.76 -0.01
C HIS A 442 23.16 -16.90 1.14
N LEU A 443 22.29 -15.93 0.91
CA LEU A 443 21.59 -15.21 1.97
C LEU A 443 20.53 -16.07 2.70
N ARG A 444 20.39 -17.33 2.33
CA ARG A 444 19.50 -18.32 3.01
C ARG A 444 19.96 -18.67 4.42
N ALA A 445 19.01 -19.01 5.28
CA ALA A 445 19.28 -19.81 6.46
C ALA A 445 19.66 -21.24 6.02
N HIS A 446 20.63 -21.87 6.71
CA HIS A 446 21.11 -23.21 6.43
C HIS A 446 19.99 -24.19 6.06
N GLU A 447 19.85 -24.51 4.76
CA GLU A 447 19.24 -25.74 4.29
C GLU A 447 19.91 -26.19 2.99
N THR A 448 20.10 -27.48 2.90
CA THR A 448 20.93 -28.27 1.98
C THR A 448 20.76 -27.92 0.50
N ALA A 449 21.91 -27.84 -0.16
CA ALA A 449 22.10 -27.71 -1.59
C ALA A 449 21.24 -28.71 -2.40
N ARG A 450 20.30 -28.20 -3.19
CA ARG A 450 19.79 -28.86 -4.40
C ARG A 450 19.21 -27.85 -5.40
N ASN A 451 19.88 -27.79 -6.54
CA ASN A 451 19.47 -27.32 -7.87
C ASN A 451 18.73 -25.97 -8.02
N LEU A 452 19.52 -24.95 -8.42
CA LEU A 452 19.06 -23.70 -9.03
C LEU A 452 18.23 -23.96 -10.30
N VAL A 453 16.98 -23.56 -10.29
CA VAL A 453 16.23 -23.27 -11.53
C VAL A 453 15.68 -21.85 -11.39
N CYS A 454 16.42 -20.87 -11.90
CA CYS A 454 15.86 -19.58 -12.27
C CYS A 454 14.87 -19.83 -13.43
N ARG A 455 13.58 -19.79 -13.16
CA ARG A 455 12.59 -19.61 -14.24
C ARG A 455 12.53 -18.11 -14.53
N LEU A 456 13.36 -17.65 -15.45
CA LEU A 456 13.11 -16.47 -16.25
C LEU A 456 11.95 -16.85 -17.18
N LEU A 457 10.76 -16.39 -16.88
CA LEU A 457 9.69 -16.34 -17.86
C LEU A 457 10.02 -15.15 -18.76
N LEU A 458 10.71 -15.45 -19.87
CA LEU A 458 10.79 -14.60 -21.05
C LEU A 458 9.49 -14.78 -21.82
N GLU A 459 8.59 -13.81 -21.74
CA GLU A 459 7.65 -13.42 -22.78
C GLU A 459 7.44 -11.90 -22.75
#